data_0967829af569b50967df8e5bcaca675d
#
_entry.id   0967829af569b50967df8e5bcaca675d
#
_cell.length_a   1.000
_cell.length_b   1.000
_cell.length_c   1.000
_cell.angle_alpha   90.00
_cell.angle_beta   90.00
_cell.angle_gamma   90.00
#
_symmetry.space_group_name_H-M   'P 1'
#
loop_
_entity.id
_entity.type
_entity.pdbx_description
1 polymer ?
#
loop_
_entity_poly.entity_id
_entity_poly.type
_entity_poly.pdbx_seq_one_letter_code
_entity_poly.pdbx_strand_id
1 'polypeptide(L)'
;CIRDSNRINLKKAGIFAITHGIRSLALENHIRSNSTAERVRELIKLHKIPQDLGNEVVESLHLLMELRLKSGLAELETGKPVTGELDMGRLSTLERDLLKDSLSVVKRFKQYLRQHFHLEFA
;
A
#
# COMPACT_ATOMS: atom_id res chain seq x y z
N CYS A 1 16.62 6.91 20.59
CA CYS A 1 16.84 5.53 20.67
C CYS A 1 15.57 4.74 20.34
N ILE A 2 14.83 4.37 21.36
CA ILE A 2 13.71 3.48 21.11
C ILE A 2 12.65 4.05 20.21
N ARG A 3 12.60 5.33 20.14
CA ARG A 3 11.62 6.01 19.35
C ARG A 3 11.63 5.67 17.91
N ASP A 4 12.77 5.27 17.37
CA ASP A 4 12.89 4.96 15.95
C ASP A 4 12.03 3.78 15.56
N SER A 5 11.76 2.88 16.50
CA SER A 5 10.92 1.72 16.22
C SER A 5 9.46 2.09 15.98
N ASN A 6 9.05 3.30 16.34
CA ASN A 6 7.69 3.77 16.14
C ASN A 6 7.48 4.47 14.81
N ARG A 7 8.54 4.60 14.02
CA ARG A 7 8.43 5.27 12.73
C ARG A 7 8.37 4.26 11.61
N ILE A 8 7.56 4.55 10.61
CA ILE A 8 7.38 3.65 9.48
C ILE A 8 7.36 4.45 8.19
N ASN A 9 8.10 3.98 7.20
CA ASN A 9 8.08 4.55 5.87
C ASN A 9 6.99 3.86 5.07
N LEU A 10 5.86 4.55 4.87
CA LEU A 10 4.68 3.97 4.24
C LEU A 10 4.91 3.60 2.78
N LYS A 11 5.77 4.32 2.07
CA LYS A 11 6.11 3.97 0.70
C LYS A 11 6.74 2.58 0.65
N LYS A 12 7.76 2.36 1.49
CA LYS A 12 8.48 1.09 1.51
C LYS A 12 7.67 -0.02 2.13
N ALA A 13 6.84 0.32 3.12
CA ALA A 13 6.07 -0.70 3.84
C ALA A 13 4.92 -1.24 3.01
N GLY A 14 4.34 -0.44 2.12
CA GLY A 14 3.16 -0.89 1.41
C GLY A 14 2.86 -0.24 0.09
N ILE A 15 2.99 1.07 -0.03
CA ILE A 15 2.55 1.78 -1.23
C ILE A 15 3.26 1.25 -2.48
N PHE A 16 4.57 1.08 -2.43
CA PHE A 16 5.34 0.58 -3.58
C PHE A 16 4.93 -0.83 -3.96
N ALA A 17 4.74 -1.70 -2.98
CA ALA A 17 4.35 -3.08 -3.28
C ALA A 17 3.02 -3.13 -4.02
N ILE A 18 2.06 -2.30 -3.60
CA ILE A 18 0.75 -2.27 -4.24
C ILE A 18 0.85 -1.68 -5.64
N THR A 19 1.44 -0.49 -5.76
CA THR A 19 1.46 0.20 -7.05
C THR A 19 2.27 -0.56 -8.09
N HIS A 20 3.44 -1.05 -7.71
CA HIS A 20 4.30 -1.79 -8.64
C HIS A 20 3.74 -3.17 -8.96
N GLY A 21 3.17 -3.85 -7.95
CA GLY A 21 2.57 -5.16 -8.18
C GLY A 21 1.37 -5.10 -9.11
N ILE A 22 0.47 -4.15 -8.88
CA ILE A 22 -0.70 -3.97 -9.74
C ILE A 22 -0.26 -3.56 -11.14
N ARG A 23 0.75 -2.69 -11.24
CA ARG A 23 1.26 -2.30 -12.55
C ARG A 23 1.80 -3.50 -13.31
N SER A 24 2.54 -4.38 -12.63
CA SER A 24 3.08 -5.57 -13.27
C SER A 24 1.98 -6.50 -13.77
N LEU A 25 0.94 -6.71 -12.97
CA LEU A 25 -0.20 -7.52 -13.38
C LEU A 25 -0.93 -6.88 -14.56
N ALA A 26 -1.08 -5.57 -14.55
CA ALA A 26 -1.74 -4.85 -15.63
C ALA A 26 -0.95 -4.97 -16.93
N LEU A 27 0.37 -4.82 -16.86
CA LEU A 27 1.21 -4.96 -18.05
C LEU A 27 1.12 -6.35 -18.63
N GLU A 28 1.11 -7.37 -17.77
CA GLU A 28 1.00 -8.75 -18.21
C GLU A 28 -0.31 -9.00 -18.98
N ASN A 29 -1.36 -8.28 -18.61
CA ASN A 29 -2.69 -8.46 -19.19
C ASN A 29 -3.05 -7.35 -20.18
N HIS A 30 -2.08 -6.57 -20.61
CA HIS A 30 -2.26 -5.52 -21.63
C HIS A 30 -3.28 -4.46 -21.24
N ILE A 31 -3.40 -4.19 -19.94
CA ILE A 31 -4.29 -3.17 -19.43
C ILE A 31 -3.58 -1.82 -19.51
N ARG A 32 -4.24 -0.83 -20.10
CA ARG A 32 -3.65 0.48 -20.36
C ARG A 32 -4.11 1.59 -19.42
N SER A 33 -4.95 1.28 -18.45
CA SER A 33 -5.42 2.26 -17.49
C SER A 33 -4.26 2.90 -16.74
N ASN A 34 -4.43 4.15 -16.35
CA ASN A 34 -3.37 4.92 -15.70
C ASN A 34 -3.43 4.90 -14.18
N SER A 35 -4.57 4.55 -13.59
CA SER A 35 -4.69 4.56 -12.14
C SER A 35 -4.69 3.14 -11.60
N THR A 36 -4.17 2.98 -10.38
CA THR A 36 -4.15 1.69 -9.72
C THR A 36 -5.56 1.16 -9.52
N ALA A 37 -6.49 2.01 -9.11
CA ALA A 37 -7.87 1.58 -8.88
C ALA A 37 -8.52 1.04 -10.15
N GLU A 38 -8.32 1.71 -11.27
CA GLU A 38 -8.87 1.24 -12.55
C GLU A 38 -8.22 -0.04 -13.00
N ARG A 39 -6.90 -0.14 -12.82
CA ARG A 39 -6.18 -1.36 -13.16
C ARG A 39 -6.72 -2.55 -12.37
N VAL A 40 -6.95 -2.36 -11.08
CA VAL A 40 -7.51 -3.43 -10.24
C VAL A 40 -8.90 -3.80 -10.71
N ARG A 41 -9.74 -2.82 -11.04
CA ARG A 41 -11.08 -3.10 -11.51
C ARG A 41 -11.07 -3.97 -12.77
N GLU A 42 -10.18 -3.64 -13.71
CA GLU A 42 -10.07 -4.43 -14.93
C GLU A 42 -9.50 -5.81 -14.67
N LEU A 43 -8.52 -5.92 -13.76
CA LEU A 43 -7.98 -7.23 -13.38
C LEU A 43 -9.04 -8.12 -12.75
N ILE A 44 -9.93 -7.53 -11.95
CA ILE A 44 -11.05 -8.27 -11.36
C ILE A 44 -11.99 -8.77 -12.45
N LYS A 45 -12.33 -7.90 -13.41
CA LYS A 45 -13.19 -8.30 -14.52
C LYS A 45 -12.63 -9.46 -15.33
N LEU A 46 -11.32 -9.47 -15.51
CA LEU A 46 -10.63 -10.52 -16.26
C LEU A 46 -10.34 -11.75 -15.41
N HIS A 47 -10.77 -11.75 -14.16
CA HIS A 47 -10.52 -12.84 -13.21
C HIS A 47 -9.01 -13.11 -13.03
N LYS A 48 -8.21 -12.05 -13.10
CA LYS A 48 -6.76 -12.15 -12.92
C LYS A 48 -6.33 -11.84 -11.50
N ILE A 49 -7.25 -11.37 -10.66
CA ILE A 49 -7.02 -11.17 -9.23
C ILE A 49 -8.33 -11.46 -8.52
N PRO A 50 -8.31 -12.11 -7.34
CA PRO A 50 -9.54 -12.32 -6.58
C PRO A 50 -10.20 -10.98 -6.25
N GLN A 51 -11.51 -10.94 -6.32
CA GLN A 51 -12.25 -9.70 -6.14
C GLN A 51 -12.05 -9.09 -4.76
N ASP A 52 -12.12 -9.91 -3.71
CA ASP A 52 -11.95 -9.39 -2.35
C ASP A 52 -10.52 -8.90 -2.12
N LEU A 53 -9.52 -9.63 -2.62
CA LEU A 53 -8.13 -9.16 -2.49
C LEU A 53 -7.93 -7.85 -3.25
N GLY A 54 -8.46 -7.76 -4.48
CA GLY A 54 -8.33 -6.54 -5.26
C GLY A 54 -8.96 -5.35 -4.57
N ASN A 55 -10.17 -5.51 -4.05
CA ASN A 55 -10.85 -4.42 -3.36
C ASN A 55 -10.09 -4.00 -2.10
N GLU A 56 -9.60 -4.96 -1.32
CA GLU A 56 -8.85 -4.65 -0.12
C GLU A 56 -7.53 -3.96 -0.42
N VAL A 57 -6.89 -4.35 -1.52
CA VAL A 57 -5.64 -3.70 -1.94
C VAL A 57 -5.87 -2.23 -2.26
N VAL A 58 -6.95 -1.91 -2.96
CA VAL A 58 -7.26 -0.51 -3.28
C VAL A 58 -7.56 0.28 -2.02
N GLU A 59 -8.37 -0.29 -1.12
CA GLU A 59 -8.70 0.38 0.14
C GLU A 59 -7.46 0.62 0.97
N SER A 60 -6.57 -0.38 1.04
CA SER A 60 -5.33 -0.26 1.80
C SER A 60 -4.42 0.81 1.21
N LEU A 61 -4.32 0.86 -0.12
CA LEU A 61 -3.52 1.88 -0.78
C LEU A 61 -4.02 3.27 -0.43
N HIS A 62 -5.34 3.49 -0.49
CA HIS A 62 -5.91 4.79 -0.18
C HIS A 62 -5.63 5.19 1.27
N LEU A 63 -5.76 4.24 2.20
CA LEU A 63 -5.47 4.54 3.60
C LEU A 63 -4.00 4.90 3.81
N LEU A 64 -3.09 4.12 3.23
CA LEU A 64 -1.66 4.39 3.37
C LEU A 64 -1.29 5.75 2.81
N MET A 65 -1.86 6.11 1.66
CA MET A 65 -1.60 7.40 1.05
C MET A 65 -2.18 8.55 1.88
N GLU A 66 -3.36 8.34 2.43
CA GLU A 66 -4.01 9.34 3.28
C GLU A 66 -3.19 9.60 4.55
N LEU A 67 -2.74 8.54 5.20
CA LEU A 67 -1.91 8.68 6.41
C LEU A 67 -0.59 9.37 6.09
N ARG A 68 -0.01 9.04 4.95
CA ARG A 68 1.25 9.66 4.54
C ARG A 68 1.08 11.15 4.28
N LEU A 69 0.00 11.52 3.61
CA LEU A 69 -0.29 12.93 3.34
C LEU A 69 -0.53 13.70 4.63
N LYS A 70 -1.33 13.12 5.53
CA LYS A 70 -1.64 13.74 6.81
C LYS A 70 -0.37 13.98 7.62
N SER A 71 0.51 13.00 7.66
CA SER A 71 1.78 13.12 8.37
C SER A 71 2.67 14.20 7.77
N GLY A 72 2.74 14.26 6.44
CA GLY A 72 3.54 15.28 5.76
C GLY A 72 3.02 16.67 6.01
N LEU A 73 1.71 16.85 5.99
CA LEU A 73 1.12 18.16 6.29
C LEU A 73 1.40 18.59 7.73
N ALA A 74 1.32 17.65 8.67
CA ALA A 74 1.63 17.96 10.06
C ALA A 74 3.08 18.40 10.23
N GLU A 75 3.99 17.75 9.51
CA GLU A 75 5.40 18.13 9.54
C GLU A 75 5.60 19.54 8.99
N LEU A 76 4.93 19.86 7.87
CA LEU A 76 5.02 21.19 7.30
C LEU A 76 4.49 22.26 8.25
N GLU A 77 3.37 21.98 8.90
CA GLU A 77 2.75 22.94 9.81
C GLU A 77 3.61 23.24 11.03
N THR A 78 4.38 22.26 11.47
CA THR A 78 5.25 22.45 12.64
C THR A 78 6.65 22.91 12.24
N GLY A 79 6.90 23.18 10.96
CA GLY A 79 8.21 23.65 10.50
C GLY A 79 9.27 22.57 10.43
N LYS A 80 8.87 21.32 10.52
CA LYS A 80 9.82 20.21 10.44
C LYS A 80 10.02 19.77 9.00
N PRO A 81 11.17 19.15 8.70
CA PRO A 81 11.37 18.59 7.36
C PRO A 81 10.35 17.48 7.09
N VAL A 82 9.91 17.38 5.85
CA VAL A 82 9.01 16.33 5.45
C VAL A 82 9.85 15.06 5.20
N THR A 83 9.73 14.09 6.10
CA THR A 83 10.55 12.89 6.07
C THR A 83 9.93 11.76 5.27
N GLY A 84 8.61 11.79 5.07
CA GLY A 84 7.90 10.66 4.47
C GLY A 84 7.65 9.52 5.44
N GLU A 85 8.06 9.68 6.69
CA GLU A 85 7.84 8.66 7.70
C GLU A 85 6.67 9.02 8.59
N LEU A 86 5.93 8.01 9.01
CA LEU A 86 4.80 8.16 9.90
C LEU A 86 5.22 7.82 11.32
N ASP A 87 4.88 8.70 12.27
CA ASP A 87 5.10 8.43 13.69
C ASP A 87 3.86 7.74 14.23
N MET A 88 3.96 6.44 14.49
CA MET A 88 2.81 5.66 14.96
C MET A 88 2.28 6.13 16.29
N GLY A 89 3.11 6.78 17.11
CA GLY A 89 2.68 7.32 18.39
C GLY A 89 1.65 8.44 18.26
N ARG A 90 1.56 9.05 17.08
CA ARG A 90 0.60 10.13 16.84
C ARG A 90 -0.75 9.64 16.32
N LEU A 91 -0.85 8.36 16.01
CA LEU A 91 -2.09 7.80 15.50
C LEU A 91 -3.06 7.50 16.63
N SER A 92 -4.35 7.67 16.35
CA SER A 92 -5.38 7.20 17.25
C SER A 92 -5.39 5.68 17.25
N THR A 93 -6.08 5.09 18.21
CA THR A 93 -6.22 3.62 18.24
C THR A 93 -6.86 3.11 16.97
N LEU A 94 -7.90 3.79 16.49
CA LEU A 94 -8.57 3.38 15.27
C LEU A 94 -7.63 3.45 14.07
N GLU A 95 -6.87 4.53 13.95
CA GLU A 95 -5.92 4.67 12.84
C GLU A 95 -4.85 3.59 12.88
N ARG A 96 -4.37 3.24 14.06
CA ARG A 96 -3.39 2.17 14.20
C ARG A 96 -3.95 0.83 13.79
N ASP A 97 -5.20 0.55 14.15
CA ASP A 97 -5.83 -0.70 13.78
C ASP A 97 -6.02 -0.78 12.27
N LEU A 98 -6.46 0.30 11.66
CA LEU A 98 -6.63 0.35 10.20
C LEU A 98 -5.29 0.19 9.49
N LEU A 99 -4.23 0.79 10.03
CA LEU A 99 -2.90 0.63 9.45
C LEU A 99 -2.43 -0.81 9.53
N LYS A 100 -2.62 -1.45 10.69
CA LYS A 100 -2.25 -2.87 10.84
C LYS A 100 -3.00 -3.75 9.85
N ASP A 101 -4.29 -3.51 9.70
CA ASP A 101 -5.10 -4.27 8.75
C ASP A 101 -4.60 -4.07 7.32
N SER A 102 -4.28 -2.82 6.97
CA SER A 102 -3.77 -2.51 5.63
C SER A 102 -2.44 -3.19 5.37
N LEU A 103 -1.55 -3.21 6.35
CA LEU A 103 -0.26 -3.87 6.18
C LEU A 103 -0.42 -5.38 6.06
N SER A 104 -1.43 -5.96 6.71
CA SER A 104 -1.76 -7.38 6.53
C SER A 104 -2.20 -7.66 5.09
N VAL A 105 -3.01 -6.76 4.52
CA VAL A 105 -3.42 -6.88 3.12
C VAL A 105 -2.21 -6.82 2.20
N VAL A 106 -1.28 -5.89 2.47
CA VAL A 106 -0.05 -5.78 1.69
C VAL A 106 0.72 -7.10 1.72
N LYS A 107 0.81 -7.72 2.90
CA LYS A 107 1.52 -8.99 3.05
C LYS A 107 0.86 -10.09 2.21
N ARG A 108 -0.47 -10.18 2.27
CA ARG A 108 -1.20 -11.16 1.46
C ARG A 108 -1.01 -10.91 -0.03
N PHE A 109 -1.01 -9.65 -0.43
CA PHE A 109 -0.81 -9.29 -1.82
C PHE A 109 0.59 -9.67 -2.30
N LYS A 110 1.61 -9.44 -1.46
CA LYS A 110 2.98 -9.85 -1.80
C LYS A 110 3.07 -11.36 -1.98
N GLN A 111 2.39 -12.12 -1.14
CA GLN A 111 2.36 -13.57 -1.27
C GLN A 111 1.68 -13.99 -2.56
N TYR A 112 0.58 -13.32 -2.90
CA TYR A 112 -0.11 -13.58 -4.15
C TYR A 112 0.81 -13.33 -5.35
N LEU A 113 1.55 -12.23 -5.33
CA LEU A 113 2.48 -11.91 -6.40
C LEU A 113 3.60 -12.94 -6.53
N ARG A 114 4.15 -13.37 -5.39
CA ARG A 114 5.20 -14.40 -5.42
C ARG A 114 4.71 -15.67 -6.08
N GLN A 115 3.53 -16.11 -5.72
CA GLN A 115 2.96 -17.31 -6.31
C GLN A 115 2.66 -17.13 -7.78
N HIS A 116 2.09 -15.98 -8.13
CA HIS A 116 1.71 -15.70 -9.50
C HIS A 116 2.93 -15.64 -10.42
N PHE A 117 3.98 -14.96 -10.00
CA PHE A 117 5.18 -14.79 -10.82
C PHE A 117 6.28 -15.80 -10.51
N HIS A 118 6.02 -16.74 -9.60
CA HIS A 118 7.01 -17.75 -9.18
C HIS A 118 8.32 -17.15 -8.71
N LEU A 119 8.23 -16.05 -7.97
CA LEU A 119 9.41 -15.31 -7.56
C LEU A 119 10.31 -16.10 -6.62
N GLU A 120 9.74 -17.06 -5.90
CA GLU A 120 10.51 -17.87 -4.96
C GLU A 120 11.50 -18.80 -5.65
N PHE A 121 11.41 -18.92 -6.96
CA PHE A 121 12.34 -19.76 -7.73
C PHE A 121 13.47 -18.96 -8.34
N ALA A 122 13.36 -17.66 -8.19
CA ALA A 122 14.38 -16.82 -8.78
C ALA A 122 15.69 -16.99 -8.07
#